data_f1368010cca7c570a6dd9d2132a18a61
#
_entry.id   f1368010cca7c570a6dd9d2132a18a61
#
_cell.length_a   1.000
_cell.length_b   1.000
_cell.length_c   1.000
_cell.angle_alpha   90.00
_cell.angle_beta   90.00
_cell.angle_gamma   90.00
#
_symmetry.space_group_name_H-M   'P 1'
#
loop_
_entity.id
_entity.type
_entity.pdbx_description
1 polymer ?
#
loop_
_entity_poly.entity_id
_entity_poly.type
_entity_poly.pdbx_seq_one_letter_code
_entity_poly.pdbx_strand_id
1 'polypeptide(L)'
;MELDEITISRAILSTQMERLMEFMEMDVAVVGGGPSGLTAAALLGEEGFRVGLVEKKLSIGGGMWGGGMMFPRIVVQEQARRLLDRFGITYTPYGKGYYVAGSVEAVSKLTASACDAGVEFFNLFSVEDVMIRGDRRLSGLVVNWTPVEMAGLHVDPLTVGCRIAVDATGHDAVLARLVERKGGD
;
A
#
# COMPACT_ATOMS: atom_id res chain seq x y z
N MET A 1 0.91 -36.44 -10.61
CA MET A 1 1.02 -36.04 -9.19
C MET A 1 -0.40 -35.75 -8.74
N GLU A 2 -0.88 -36.41 -7.69
CA GLU A 2 -2.21 -36.16 -7.15
C GLU A 2 -2.21 -34.82 -6.39
N LEU A 3 -3.27 -34.04 -6.51
CA LEU A 3 -3.42 -32.75 -5.83
C LEU A 3 -3.69 -33.04 -4.33
N ASP A 4 -2.94 -32.34 -3.45
CA ASP A 4 -3.13 -32.43 -1.99
C ASP A 4 -3.45 -31.02 -1.44
N GLU A 5 -4.71 -30.77 -1.16
CA GLU A 5 -5.24 -29.48 -0.65
C GLU A 5 -4.70 -29.15 0.74
N ILE A 6 -4.37 -30.14 1.56
CA ILE A 6 -3.77 -29.90 2.88
C ILE A 6 -2.35 -29.37 2.74
N THR A 7 -1.57 -29.94 1.82
CA THR A 7 -0.24 -29.44 1.51
C THR A 7 -0.28 -28.01 0.95
N ILE A 8 -1.24 -27.70 0.07
CA ILE A 8 -1.44 -26.34 -0.45
C ILE A 8 -1.77 -25.36 0.69
N SER A 9 -2.72 -25.73 1.56
CA SER A 9 -3.10 -24.89 2.70
C SER A 9 -1.93 -24.64 3.66
N ARG A 10 -1.14 -25.68 3.97
CA ARG A 10 0.06 -25.54 4.80
C ARG A 10 1.10 -24.63 4.17
N ALA A 11 1.34 -24.75 2.87
CA ALA A 11 2.30 -23.92 2.15
C ALA A 11 1.90 -22.43 2.21
N ILE A 12 0.63 -22.11 1.97
CA ILE A 12 0.11 -20.73 2.04
C ILE A 12 0.22 -20.19 3.47
N LEU A 13 -0.23 -20.94 4.47
CA LEU A 13 -0.22 -20.49 5.86
C LEU A 13 1.20 -20.30 6.38
N SER A 14 2.11 -21.27 6.17
CA SER A 14 3.48 -21.15 6.68
C SER A 14 4.22 -19.99 6.05
N THR A 15 4.18 -19.86 4.73
CA THR A 15 4.86 -18.76 4.04
C THR A 15 4.29 -17.38 4.41
N GLN A 16 2.96 -17.25 4.52
CA GLN A 16 2.32 -15.99 4.92
C GLN A 16 2.64 -15.64 6.38
N MET A 17 2.65 -16.62 7.28
CA MET A 17 3.00 -16.38 8.69
C MET A 17 4.47 -15.97 8.85
N GLU A 18 5.38 -16.61 8.11
CA GLU A 18 6.80 -16.20 8.09
C GLU A 18 6.94 -14.74 7.65
N ARG A 19 6.28 -14.34 6.56
CA ARG A 19 6.32 -12.95 6.07
C ARG A 19 5.69 -11.99 7.08
N LEU A 20 4.55 -12.32 7.66
CA LEU A 20 3.91 -11.49 8.66
C LEU A 20 4.82 -11.29 9.88
N MET A 21 5.44 -12.36 10.38
CA MET A 21 6.37 -12.27 11.51
C MET A 21 7.61 -11.44 11.19
N GLU A 22 8.17 -11.57 9.99
CA GLU A 22 9.32 -10.77 9.54
C GLU A 22 8.99 -9.27 9.51
N PHE A 23 7.76 -8.92 9.14
CA PHE A 23 7.29 -7.54 9.01
C PHE A 23 6.55 -7.00 10.25
N MET A 24 6.59 -7.72 11.39
CA MET A 24 6.10 -7.18 12.67
C MET A 24 6.85 -5.90 13.08
N GLU A 25 8.10 -5.74 12.63
CA GLU A 25 8.87 -4.52 12.77
C GLU A 25 9.46 -4.14 11.40
N MET A 26 9.09 -3.00 10.86
CA MET A 26 9.53 -2.52 9.55
C MET A 26 10.14 -1.12 9.63
N ASP A 27 10.91 -0.72 8.63
CA ASP A 27 11.43 0.65 8.58
C ASP A 27 10.30 1.62 8.21
N VAL A 28 9.54 1.27 7.18
CA VAL A 28 8.45 2.12 6.67
C VAL A 28 7.18 1.31 6.49
N ALA A 29 6.10 1.81 7.08
CA ALA A 29 4.74 1.35 6.80
C ALA A 29 4.08 2.33 5.83
N VAL A 30 3.71 1.86 4.64
CA VAL A 30 2.92 2.63 3.67
C VAL A 30 1.46 2.21 3.78
N VAL A 31 0.57 3.12 4.10
CA VAL A 31 -0.86 2.82 4.25
C VAL A 31 -1.64 3.36 3.06
N GLY A 32 -2.23 2.43 2.32
CA GLY A 32 -2.95 2.67 1.07
C GLY A 32 -2.16 2.25 -0.16
N GLY A 33 -2.66 1.25 -0.87
CA GLY A 33 -2.06 0.68 -2.09
C GLY A 33 -2.50 1.38 -3.38
N GLY A 34 -2.87 2.66 -3.31
CA GLY A 34 -3.14 3.50 -4.47
C GLY A 34 -1.85 3.95 -5.19
N PRO A 35 -1.95 4.77 -6.24
CA PRO A 35 -0.78 5.18 -7.04
C PRO A 35 0.30 5.89 -6.22
N SER A 36 -0.09 6.72 -5.24
CA SER A 36 0.85 7.40 -4.36
C SER A 36 1.60 6.44 -3.44
N GLY A 37 0.86 5.48 -2.84
CA GLY A 37 1.44 4.46 -1.96
C GLY A 37 2.35 3.50 -2.72
N LEU A 38 1.94 3.02 -3.88
CA LEU A 38 2.77 2.16 -4.74
C LEU A 38 4.07 2.87 -5.16
N THR A 39 3.96 4.14 -5.57
CA THR A 39 5.14 4.94 -5.93
C THR A 39 6.09 5.12 -4.75
N ALA A 40 5.56 5.51 -3.58
CA ALA A 40 6.37 5.71 -2.39
C ALA A 40 7.02 4.39 -1.94
N ALA A 41 6.27 3.30 -1.91
CA ALA A 41 6.76 2.00 -1.50
C ALA A 41 7.87 1.48 -2.42
N ALA A 42 7.68 1.57 -3.75
CA ALA A 42 8.68 1.17 -4.73
C ALA A 42 9.99 1.96 -4.54
N LEU A 43 9.90 3.29 -4.47
CA LEU A 43 11.08 4.15 -4.31
C LEU A 43 11.83 3.89 -2.99
N LEU A 44 11.09 3.69 -1.90
CA LEU A 44 11.70 3.39 -0.59
C LEU A 44 12.31 1.98 -0.56
N GLY A 45 11.67 1.00 -1.19
CA GLY A 45 12.22 -0.35 -1.32
C GLY A 45 13.52 -0.36 -2.14
N GLU A 46 13.59 0.39 -3.26
CA GLU A 46 14.80 0.56 -4.07
C GLU A 46 15.97 1.15 -3.26
N GLU A 47 15.70 2.01 -2.28
CA GLU A 47 16.71 2.55 -1.35
C GLU A 47 17.10 1.56 -0.23
N GLY A 48 16.55 0.35 -0.24
CA GLY A 48 16.89 -0.73 0.69
C GLY A 48 16.17 -0.69 2.03
N PHE A 49 15.14 0.14 2.18
CA PHE A 49 14.29 0.11 3.38
C PHE A 49 13.38 -1.12 3.37
N ARG A 50 13.16 -1.71 4.55
CA ARG A 50 12.14 -2.73 4.74
C ARG A 50 10.76 -2.08 4.79
N VAL A 51 10.03 -2.19 3.67
CA VAL A 51 8.75 -1.51 3.44
C VAL A 51 7.60 -2.50 3.47
N GLY A 52 6.64 -2.29 4.37
CA GLY A 52 5.34 -2.98 4.35
C GLY A 52 4.26 -2.05 3.82
N LEU A 53 3.48 -2.49 2.85
CA LEU A 53 2.35 -1.76 2.30
C LEU A 53 1.04 -2.40 2.78
N VAL A 54 0.25 -1.63 3.53
CA VAL A 54 -1.05 -2.04 4.07
C VAL A 54 -2.18 -1.49 3.19
N GLU A 55 -3.02 -2.36 2.66
CA GLU A 55 -4.17 -1.99 1.81
C GLU A 55 -5.46 -2.65 2.34
N LYS A 56 -6.49 -1.85 2.57
CA LYS A 56 -7.78 -2.35 3.08
C LYS A 56 -8.59 -3.16 2.07
N LYS A 57 -8.36 -2.96 0.79
CA LYS A 57 -9.03 -3.70 -0.28
C LYS A 57 -8.26 -4.96 -0.65
N LEU A 58 -8.94 -5.90 -1.29
CA LEU A 58 -8.31 -7.09 -1.84
C LEU A 58 -7.32 -6.74 -2.96
N SER A 59 -7.69 -5.80 -3.83
CA SER A 59 -6.88 -5.40 -4.98
C SER A 59 -6.04 -4.16 -4.69
N ILE A 60 -4.78 -4.21 -5.06
CA ILE A 60 -3.86 -3.09 -5.07
C ILE A 60 -4.16 -2.17 -6.27
N GLY A 61 -3.82 -0.88 -6.18
CA GLY A 61 -3.99 0.10 -7.26
C GLY A 61 -5.02 1.18 -6.99
N GLY A 62 -5.81 1.03 -5.92
CA GLY A 62 -6.82 2.01 -5.52
C GLY A 62 -7.85 2.27 -6.63
N GLY A 63 -8.18 3.54 -6.84
CA GLY A 63 -9.11 3.96 -7.90
C GLY A 63 -8.50 4.02 -9.30
N MET A 64 -7.18 3.83 -9.46
CA MET A 64 -6.51 4.00 -10.75
C MET A 64 -7.00 2.98 -11.81
N TRP A 65 -7.43 1.79 -11.41
CA TRP A 65 -8.00 0.79 -12.33
C TRP A 65 -9.15 1.34 -13.18
N GLY A 66 -10.00 2.17 -12.59
CA GLY A 66 -11.12 2.84 -13.28
C GLY A 66 -10.69 3.99 -14.18
N GLY A 67 -9.44 4.44 -14.06
CA GLY A 67 -8.97 5.61 -14.77
C GLY A 67 -9.83 6.85 -14.52
N GLY A 68 -9.97 7.71 -15.53
CA GLY A 68 -10.90 8.82 -15.49
C GLY A 68 -12.23 8.46 -16.16
N MET A 69 -13.36 8.80 -15.53
CA MET A 69 -14.72 8.62 -16.08
C MET A 69 -15.03 7.17 -16.47
N MET A 70 -14.49 6.18 -15.74
CA MET A 70 -14.61 4.75 -16.01
C MET A 70 -13.96 4.29 -17.34
N PHE A 71 -13.15 5.12 -17.94
CA PHE A 71 -12.28 4.72 -19.07
C PHE A 71 -10.89 4.38 -18.54
N PRO A 72 -10.22 3.32 -19.08
CA PRO A 72 -8.92 2.87 -18.58
C PRO A 72 -7.78 3.81 -19.04
N ARG A 73 -7.93 5.09 -18.75
CA ARG A 73 -6.97 6.16 -19.04
C ARG A 73 -6.77 7.08 -17.85
N ILE A 74 -5.55 7.50 -17.66
CA ILE A 74 -5.16 8.54 -16.72
C ILE A 74 -4.52 9.70 -17.46
N VAL A 75 -4.61 10.88 -16.88
CA VAL A 75 -3.96 12.07 -17.41
C VAL A 75 -3.06 12.63 -16.31
N VAL A 76 -1.82 12.89 -16.65
CA VAL A 76 -0.85 13.51 -15.75
C VAL A 76 -0.31 14.81 -16.36
N GLN A 77 0.19 15.69 -15.50
CA GLN A 77 0.90 16.92 -15.90
C GLN A 77 2.41 16.68 -15.95
N GLU A 78 3.16 17.65 -16.47
CA GLU A 78 4.61 17.60 -16.67
C GLU A 78 5.37 17.15 -15.42
N GLN A 79 4.95 17.60 -14.22
CA GLN A 79 5.61 17.26 -12.97
C GLN A 79 5.59 15.76 -12.66
N ALA A 80 4.50 15.08 -13.04
CA ALA A 80 4.33 13.64 -12.82
C ALA A 80 4.83 12.79 -14.01
N ARG A 81 5.11 13.39 -15.17
CA ARG A 81 5.61 12.67 -16.36
C ARG A 81 6.88 11.87 -16.03
N ARG A 82 7.79 12.45 -15.27
CA ARG A 82 9.02 11.78 -14.83
C ARG A 82 8.78 10.45 -14.09
N LEU A 83 7.63 10.30 -13.42
CA LEU A 83 7.26 9.02 -12.79
C LEU A 83 6.83 8.01 -13.84
N LEU A 84 6.13 8.45 -14.89
CA LEU A 84 5.80 7.57 -16.02
C LEU A 84 7.09 7.05 -16.69
N ASP A 85 8.06 7.93 -16.93
CA ASP A 85 9.36 7.57 -17.48
C ASP A 85 10.10 6.58 -16.57
N ARG A 86 10.16 6.89 -15.25
CA ARG A 86 10.87 6.07 -14.26
C ARG A 86 10.34 4.64 -14.19
N PHE A 87 9.01 4.49 -14.19
CA PHE A 87 8.36 3.18 -14.10
C PHE A 87 8.07 2.57 -15.49
N GLY A 88 8.60 3.16 -16.55
CA GLY A 88 8.47 2.66 -17.91
C GLY A 88 7.02 2.63 -18.42
N ILE A 89 6.14 3.50 -17.87
CA ILE A 89 4.73 3.57 -18.26
C ILE A 89 4.61 4.32 -19.60
N THR A 90 3.99 3.68 -20.59
CA THR A 90 3.79 4.30 -21.90
C THR A 90 2.76 5.41 -21.85
N TYR A 91 3.06 6.54 -22.49
CA TYR A 91 2.13 7.66 -22.53
C TYR A 91 2.18 8.38 -23.89
N THR A 92 1.15 9.18 -24.17
CA THR A 92 1.05 10.03 -25.34
C THR A 92 0.87 11.48 -24.92
N PRO A 93 1.65 12.44 -25.46
CA PRO A 93 1.41 13.87 -25.23
C PRO A 93 0.04 14.29 -25.77
N TYR A 94 -0.71 15.07 -24.98
CA TYR A 94 -2.03 15.58 -25.38
C TYR A 94 -2.06 17.10 -25.62
N GLY A 95 -0.94 17.76 -25.42
CA GLY A 95 -0.80 19.22 -25.53
C GLY A 95 -0.93 19.94 -24.17
N LYS A 96 -0.50 21.19 -24.14
CA LYS A 96 -0.54 22.05 -22.93
C LYS A 96 0.06 21.42 -21.65
N GLY A 97 1.07 20.54 -21.80
CA GLY A 97 1.73 19.88 -20.66
C GLY A 97 0.92 18.72 -20.05
N TYR A 98 -0.04 18.16 -20.77
CA TYR A 98 -0.76 16.96 -20.37
C TYR A 98 -0.25 15.73 -21.11
N TYR A 99 -0.27 14.59 -20.44
CA TYR A 99 0.17 13.29 -20.93
C TYR A 99 -0.86 12.23 -20.54
N VAL A 100 -1.27 11.41 -21.52
CA VAL A 100 -2.29 10.37 -21.36
C VAL A 100 -1.61 9.01 -21.31
N ALA A 101 -1.89 8.23 -20.29
CA ALA A 101 -1.38 6.87 -20.12
C ALA A 101 -2.52 5.86 -19.88
N GLY A 102 -2.23 4.58 -20.11
CA GLY A 102 -3.14 3.49 -19.74
C GLY A 102 -3.16 3.26 -18.23
N SER A 103 -4.34 3.28 -17.62
CA SER A 103 -4.45 3.08 -16.17
C SER A 103 -4.07 1.66 -15.74
N VAL A 104 -4.44 0.66 -16.54
CA VAL A 104 -4.09 -0.76 -16.30
C VAL A 104 -2.58 -0.96 -16.36
N GLU A 105 -1.92 -0.42 -17.40
CA GLU A 105 -0.46 -0.46 -17.51
C GLU A 105 0.21 0.23 -16.32
N ALA A 106 -0.28 1.42 -15.96
CA ALA A 106 0.28 2.19 -14.85
C ALA A 106 0.21 1.44 -13.52
N VAL A 107 -0.96 0.90 -13.15
CA VAL A 107 -1.09 0.10 -11.92
C VAL A 107 -0.20 -1.12 -11.96
N SER A 108 -0.19 -1.86 -13.06
CA SER A 108 0.57 -3.10 -13.19
C SER A 108 2.07 -2.85 -13.04
N LYS A 109 2.61 -1.81 -13.69
CA LYS A 109 4.03 -1.46 -13.61
C LYS A 109 4.43 -0.92 -12.25
N LEU A 110 3.62 -0.06 -11.64
CA LEU A 110 3.87 0.41 -10.27
C LEU A 110 3.87 -0.74 -9.26
N THR A 111 2.91 -1.66 -9.37
CA THR A 111 2.84 -2.83 -8.48
C THR A 111 4.04 -3.76 -8.68
N ALA A 112 4.39 -4.06 -9.93
CA ALA A 112 5.55 -4.89 -10.25
C ALA A 112 6.84 -4.26 -9.71
N SER A 113 7.04 -2.95 -9.93
CA SER A 113 8.22 -2.25 -9.41
C SER A 113 8.30 -2.29 -7.89
N ALA A 114 7.18 -2.18 -7.18
CA ALA A 114 7.16 -2.33 -5.73
C ALA A 114 7.51 -3.77 -5.29
N CYS A 115 7.01 -4.79 -5.99
CA CYS A 115 7.39 -6.18 -5.74
C CYS A 115 8.89 -6.40 -5.98
N ASP A 116 9.43 -5.91 -7.10
CA ASP A 116 10.84 -6.03 -7.46
C ASP A 116 11.76 -5.32 -6.46
N ALA A 117 11.27 -4.24 -5.85
CA ALA A 117 11.95 -3.52 -4.76
C ALA A 117 11.82 -4.20 -3.38
N GLY A 118 11.21 -5.37 -3.29
CA GLY A 118 11.09 -6.15 -2.06
C GLY A 118 10.03 -5.65 -1.08
N VAL A 119 9.07 -4.84 -1.55
CA VAL A 119 7.93 -4.40 -0.73
C VAL A 119 7.03 -5.59 -0.39
N GLU A 120 6.69 -5.73 0.89
CA GLU A 120 5.70 -6.71 1.33
C GLU A 120 4.30 -6.11 1.32
N PHE A 121 3.34 -6.85 0.74
CA PHE A 121 1.97 -6.41 0.60
C PHE A 121 1.04 -7.10 1.60
N PHE A 122 0.35 -6.30 2.40
CA PHE A 122 -0.69 -6.74 3.34
C PHE A 122 -2.04 -6.20 2.88
N ASN A 123 -2.66 -6.87 1.93
CA ASN A 123 -4.00 -6.54 1.46
C ASN A 123 -5.09 -7.18 2.35
N LEU A 124 -6.29 -6.60 2.36
CA LEU A 124 -7.37 -6.89 3.32
C LEU A 124 -7.01 -6.59 4.79
N PHE A 125 -6.08 -5.66 5.00
CA PHE A 125 -5.78 -5.11 6.32
C PHE A 125 -6.18 -3.65 6.40
N SER A 126 -7.00 -3.30 7.41
CA SER A 126 -7.35 -1.94 7.75
C SER A 126 -6.51 -1.44 8.92
N VAL A 127 -6.15 -0.16 8.91
CA VAL A 127 -5.52 0.50 10.04
C VAL A 127 -6.62 1.08 10.94
N GLU A 128 -6.73 0.56 12.17
CA GLU A 128 -7.71 1.00 13.15
C GLU A 128 -7.18 2.12 14.04
N ASP A 129 -5.87 2.10 14.31
CA ASP A 129 -5.24 3.08 15.19
C ASP A 129 -3.73 3.17 14.94
N VAL A 130 -3.07 4.12 15.62
CA VAL A 130 -1.62 4.32 15.61
C VAL A 130 -1.03 4.14 17.01
N MET A 131 0.19 3.63 17.08
CA MET A 131 0.97 3.59 18.30
C MET A 131 1.79 4.87 18.43
N ILE A 132 1.56 5.64 19.50
CA ILE A 132 2.36 6.81 19.84
C ILE A 132 3.09 6.53 21.15
N ARG A 133 4.38 6.77 21.21
CA ARG A 133 5.24 6.51 22.35
C ARG A 133 6.06 7.74 22.76
N GLY A 134 6.44 7.81 24.04
CA GLY A 134 7.38 8.76 24.60
C GLY A 134 7.07 10.22 24.27
N ASP A 135 7.88 10.80 23.43
CA ASP A 135 7.86 12.19 22.97
C ASP A 135 6.83 12.47 21.85
N ARG A 136 5.67 11.81 21.90
CA ARG A 136 4.57 11.92 20.91
C ARG A 136 4.93 11.37 19.53
N ARG A 137 5.89 10.47 19.50
CA ARG A 137 6.39 9.90 18.24
C ARG A 137 5.58 8.67 17.84
N LEU A 138 5.19 8.62 16.57
CA LEU A 138 4.60 7.43 15.97
C LEU A 138 5.65 6.30 15.99
N SER A 139 5.27 5.13 16.48
CA SER A 139 6.12 3.95 16.63
C SER A 139 5.54 2.70 15.95
N GLY A 140 4.36 2.78 15.39
CA GLY A 140 3.71 1.66 14.71
C GLY A 140 2.23 1.89 14.46
N LEU A 141 1.62 0.84 13.95
CA LEU A 141 0.20 0.80 13.56
C LEU A 141 -0.53 -0.30 14.33
N VAL A 142 -1.82 -0.09 14.52
CA VAL A 142 -2.79 -1.09 14.99
C VAL A 142 -3.62 -1.48 13.78
N VAL A 143 -3.54 -2.74 13.37
CA VAL A 143 -4.14 -3.23 12.14
C VAL A 143 -5.07 -4.40 12.41
N ASN A 144 -6.12 -4.52 11.62
CA ASN A 144 -7.05 -5.65 11.68
C ASN A 144 -7.41 -6.10 10.27
N TRP A 145 -7.98 -7.28 10.14
CA TRP A 145 -8.50 -7.74 8.85
C TRP A 145 -9.73 -6.92 8.46
N THR A 146 -9.73 -6.36 7.27
CA THR A 146 -10.87 -5.58 6.74
C THR A 146 -12.21 -6.31 6.84
N PRO A 147 -12.31 -7.65 6.62
CA PRO A 147 -13.56 -8.38 6.84
C PRO A 147 -14.10 -8.32 8.28
N VAL A 148 -13.24 -8.14 9.28
CA VAL A 148 -13.68 -7.96 10.68
C VAL A 148 -14.44 -6.64 10.83
N GLU A 149 -13.88 -5.56 10.28
CA GLU A 149 -14.51 -4.24 10.24
C GLU A 149 -15.85 -4.29 9.48
N MET A 150 -15.84 -4.89 8.27
CA MET A 150 -17.04 -5.01 7.41
C MET A 150 -18.17 -5.82 8.06
N ALA A 151 -17.84 -6.83 8.84
CA ALA A 151 -18.81 -7.67 9.54
C ALA A 151 -19.24 -7.09 10.90
N GLY A 152 -18.63 -6.00 11.35
CA GLY A 152 -18.90 -5.41 12.65
C GLY A 152 -18.52 -6.32 13.83
N LEU A 153 -17.54 -7.19 13.63
CA LEU A 153 -17.06 -8.09 14.66
C LEU A 153 -16.10 -7.38 15.62
N HIS A 154 -16.07 -7.85 16.86
CA HIS A 154 -15.09 -7.41 17.83
C HIS A 154 -13.99 -8.47 17.95
N VAL A 155 -12.84 -8.20 17.34
CA VAL A 155 -11.65 -9.06 17.35
C VAL A 155 -10.45 -8.19 17.72
N ASP A 156 -9.61 -8.69 18.61
CA ASP A 156 -8.40 -7.96 19.02
C ASP A 156 -7.48 -7.74 17.81
N PRO A 157 -7.03 -6.50 17.58
CA PRO A 157 -6.19 -6.16 16.44
C PRO A 157 -4.74 -6.61 16.65
N LEU A 158 -3.99 -6.67 15.55
CA LEU A 158 -2.54 -6.82 15.56
C LEU A 158 -1.86 -5.45 15.72
N THR A 159 -0.68 -5.44 16.34
CA THR A 159 0.19 -4.28 16.36
C THR A 159 1.47 -4.56 15.60
N VAL A 160 1.87 -3.62 14.73
CA VAL A 160 3.12 -3.72 13.96
C VAL A 160 3.96 -2.47 14.20
N GLY A 161 5.26 -2.64 14.42
CA GLY A 161 6.19 -1.54 14.61
C GLY A 161 6.67 -0.95 13.31
N CYS A 162 6.82 0.38 13.24
CA CYS A 162 7.50 1.05 12.15
C CYS A 162 8.21 2.33 12.65
N ARG A 163 9.29 2.70 11.95
CA ARG A 163 10.02 3.94 12.25
C ARG A 163 9.36 5.16 11.60
N ILE A 164 8.75 4.94 10.42
CA ILE A 164 8.04 5.95 9.64
C ILE A 164 6.74 5.33 9.13
N ALA A 165 5.66 6.11 9.13
CA ALA A 165 4.43 5.74 8.44
C ALA A 165 4.11 6.78 7.36
N VAL A 166 3.76 6.30 6.17
CA VAL A 166 3.34 7.14 5.03
C VAL A 166 1.84 7.01 4.87
N ASP A 167 1.13 8.14 5.00
CA ASP A 167 -0.31 8.19 4.71
C ASP A 167 -0.54 8.34 3.20
N ALA A 168 -0.94 7.25 2.56
CA ALA A 168 -1.31 7.18 1.15
C ALA A 168 -2.78 6.78 0.97
N THR A 169 -3.61 7.02 1.99
CA THR A 169 -5.03 6.65 2.00
C THR A 169 -5.93 7.56 1.16
N GLY A 170 -5.31 8.52 0.48
CA GLY A 170 -6.00 9.50 -0.37
C GLY A 170 -6.70 10.59 0.44
N HIS A 171 -7.88 11.01 0.01
CA HIS A 171 -8.61 12.12 0.64
C HIS A 171 -9.08 11.81 2.07
N ASP A 172 -9.12 10.54 2.44
CA ASP A 172 -9.52 10.13 3.79
C ASP A 172 -8.47 10.51 4.84
N ALA A 173 -7.19 10.62 4.45
CA ALA A 173 -6.07 10.97 5.32
C ALA A 173 -6.13 10.23 6.67
N VAL A 174 -6.27 8.90 6.60
CA VAL A 174 -6.62 8.05 7.76
C VAL A 174 -5.57 8.16 8.86
N LEU A 175 -4.28 8.04 8.52
CA LEU A 175 -3.21 8.13 9.51
C LEU A 175 -3.13 9.53 10.13
N ALA A 176 -3.21 10.57 9.32
CA ALA A 176 -3.15 11.95 9.80
C ALA A 176 -4.26 12.21 10.81
N ARG A 177 -5.50 11.80 10.53
CA ARG A 177 -6.63 11.92 11.46
C ARG A 177 -6.44 11.11 12.75
N LEU A 178 -5.85 9.91 12.65
CA LEU A 178 -5.57 9.09 13.83
C LEU A 178 -4.51 9.72 14.72
N VAL A 179 -3.46 10.27 14.12
CA VAL A 179 -2.39 10.99 14.84
C VAL A 179 -2.94 12.23 15.51
N GLU A 180 -3.70 13.06 14.78
CA GLU A 180 -4.34 14.27 15.31
C GLU A 180 -5.26 13.94 16.51
N ARG A 181 -6.11 12.92 16.39
CA ARG A 181 -7.01 12.46 17.47
C ARG A 181 -6.26 12.06 18.72
N LYS A 182 -5.04 11.52 18.61
CA LYS A 182 -4.18 11.17 19.75
C LYS A 182 -3.31 12.32 20.25
N GLY A 183 -3.52 13.52 19.74
CA GLY A 183 -2.74 14.69 20.11
C GLY A 183 -1.29 14.63 19.60
N GLY A 184 -1.04 13.96 18.50
CA GLY A 184 0.20 14.03 17.74
C GLY A 184 0.28 15.36 16.97
N ASP A 185 1.52 15.85 16.79
CA ASP A 185 1.80 17.02 15.95
C ASP A 185 2.13 16.59 14.52
#